data_7235b14be7e203803fa3085604ce07ae
#
_entry.id   7235b14be7e203803fa3085604ce07ae
#
_cell.length_a   1.000
_cell.length_b   1.000
_cell.length_c   1.000
_cell.angle_alpha   90.00
_cell.angle_beta   90.00
_cell.angle_gamma   90.00
#
_symmetry.space_group_name_H-M   'P 1'
#
loop_
_entity.id
_entity.type
_entity.pdbx_description
1 polymer ?
#
loop_
_entity_poly.entity_id
_entity_poly.type
_entity_poly.pdbx_seq_one_letter_code
_entity_poly.pdbx_strand_id
1 'polypeptide(L)'
;RVSRRQRQMCIRDSINDLAGLVCDSIDTNNLKSVLFNTITISDGISMGTLGMRYSLVSREVIADSIETVVGCQSFDGVVAIGGCDKNMPGCLIGLGRLNRPSIFVYGGSIRPGANHSDLVTVMEGIGSYTSNKISEDELIAIEKTALPGPGSCGGMYTANTMASAIEALGMSLPGSSSQDAVSEEKKIDCKNIGAAINNLLDKDIKPSDIMTRKAFENSIRVIIALGGSTNAVLHLLAMAHTVGVTLKIEDFEEIGKSSPVLADLRPSGHYLMPELNEIGGVQPLMKMLMEEGLLNTGCLTVTGKTLEENLEDVKAYPKNQKIISPVSSPLKKDSHLKILKGNLAEEGAVAKITGKEGTSFTGKARVFNSEEETLEAIYNSKINAGDVIVVRYEGPVGGPGMRE
;
A
#
# COMPACT_ATOMS: atom_id res chain seq x y z
N ARG A 1 -1.01 -23.08 16.33
CA ARG A 1 -0.16 -22.26 15.45
C ARG A 1 -0.33 -22.75 14.03
N VAL A 2 -1.16 -22.07 13.21
CA VAL A 2 -0.96 -22.12 11.77
C VAL A 2 0.46 -21.59 11.57
N SER A 3 1.40 -22.44 11.19
CA SER A 3 2.80 -22.08 11.24
C SER A 3 3.04 -20.89 10.30
N ARG A 4 3.91 -19.96 10.70
CA ARG A 4 4.35 -18.85 9.82
C ARG A 4 4.78 -19.38 8.45
N ARG A 5 5.34 -20.60 8.36
CA ARG A 5 5.65 -21.32 7.12
C ARG A 5 4.42 -21.55 6.23
N GLN A 6 3.29 -21.91 6.80
CA GLN A 6 2.08 -22.24 6.05
C GLN A 6 1.45 -21.01 5.40
N ARG A 7 1.45 -19.85 6.10
CA ARG A 7 1.03 -18.56 5.53
C ARG A 7 1.99 -18.09 4.43
N GLN A 8 3.29 -18.24 4.61
CA GLN A 8 4.29 -17.88 3.61
C GLN A 8 4.19 -18.77 2.35
N MET A 9 3.86 -20.03 2.49
CA MET A 9 3.60 -20.93 1.35
C MET A 9 2.34 -20.51 0.58
N CYS A 10 1.23 -20.24 1.26
CA CYS A 10 0.00 -19.80 0.59
C CYS A 10 0.16 -18.50 -0.22
N ILE A 11 0.91 -17.51 0.29
CA ILE A 11 1.22 -16.28 -0.44
C ILE A 11 2.11 -16.56 -1.66
N ARG A 12 3.15 -17.38 -1.51
CA ARG A 12 4.03 -17.78 -2.62
C ARG A 12 3.30 -18.50 -3.72
N ASP A 13 2.48 -19.48 -3.35
CA ASP A 13 1.76 -20.32 -4.31
C ASP A 13 0.80 -19.47 -5.14
N SER A 14 0.04 -18.56 -4.50
CA SER A 14 -0.86 -17.67 -5.23
C SER A 14 -0.12 -16.71 -6.18
N ILE A 15 1.03 -16.14 -5.79
CA ILE A 15 1.84 -15.28 -6.66
C ILE A 15 2.43 -16.08 -7.82
N ASN A 16 2.88 -17.31 -7.60
CA ASN A 16 3.36 -18.18 -8.68
C ASN A 16 2.26 -18.53 -9.67
N ASP A 17 1.03 -18.81 -9.20
CA ASP A 17 -0.11 -19.06 -10.08
C ASP A 17 -0.44 -17.82 -10.93
N LEU A 18 -0.44 -16.62 -10.33
CA LEU A 18 -0.60 -15.37 -11.06
C LEU A 18 0.52 -15.14 -12.07
N ALA A 19 1.77 -15.44 -11.70
CA ALA A 19 2.92 -15.33 -12.61
C ALA A 19 2.79 -16.28 -13.79
N GLY A 20 2.30 -17.50 -13.58
CA GLY A 20 1.98 -18.44 -14.66
C GLY A 20 0.97 -17.85 -15.65
N LEU A 21 -0.13 -17.29 -15.15
CA LEU A 21 -1.15 -16.65 -16.00
C LEU A 21 -0.59 -15.45 -16.79
N VAL A 22 0.30 -14.66 -16.16
CA VAL A 22 0.97 -13.55 -16.85
C VAL A 22 1.91 -14.05 -17.94
N CYS A 23 2.72 -15.08 -17.66
CA CYS A 23 3.60 -15.69 -18.66
C CYS A 23 2.81 -16.24 -19.86
N ASP A 24 1.74 -16.99 -19.62
CA ASP A 24 0.85 -17.50 -20.65
C ASP A 24 0.24 -16.36 -21.49
N SER A 25 -0.17 -15.28 -20.82
CA SER A 25 -0.71 -14.10 -21.51
C SER A 25 0.33 -13.41 -22.39
N ILE A 26 1.57 -13.26 -21.92
CA ILE A 26 2.68 -12.68 -22.68
C ILE A 26 3.01 -13.57 -23.91
N ASP A 27 3.17 -14.86 -23.70
CA ASP A 27 3.54 -15.80 -24.76
C ASP A 27 2.45 -15.90 -25.86
N THR A 28 1.16 -15.76 -25.50
CA THR A 28 0.05 -15.71 -26.46
C THR A 28 -0.05 -14.40 -27.25
N ASN A 29 0.64 -13.35 -26.83
CA ASN A 29 0.71 -12.06 -27.53
C ASN A 29 2.00 -11.87 -28.37
N ASN A 30 2.57 -12.96 -28.89
CA ASN A 30 3.77 -13.00 -29.73
C ASN A 30 5.04 -12.42 -29.05
N LEU A 31 5.08 -12.42 -27.73
CA LEU A 31 6.26 -12.08 -26.93
C LEU A 31 6.83 -13.36 -26.32
N LYS A 32 8.00 -13.25 -25.68
CA LYS A 32 8.62 -14.37 -24.96
C LYS A 32 8.80 -13.99 -23.49
N SER A 33 8.12 -14.71 -22.62
CA SER A 33 8.25 -14.53 -21.18
C SER A 33 9.49 -15.24 -20.61
N VAL A 34 10.15 -14.59 -19.66
CA VAL A 34 11.20 -15.16 -18.83
C VAL A 34 10.89 -14.85 -17.38
N LEU A 35 10.52 -15.86 -16.60
CA LEU A 35 10.21 -15.72 -15.19
C LEU A 35 11.47 -15.77 -14.34
N PHE A 36 11.66 -14.78 -13.48
CA PHE A 36 12.63 -14.81 -12.40
C PHE A 36 12.02 -14.29 -11.10
N ASN A 37 12.62 -14.63 -9.97
CA ASN A 37 12.15 -14.20 -8.66
C ASN A 37 13.19 -13.33 -7.99
N THR A 38 12.74 -12.30 -7.27
CA THR A 38 13.54 -11.55 -6.32
C THR A 38 13.12 -11.91 -4.89
N ILE A 39 13.87 -11.42 -3.91
CA ILE A 39 13.46 -11.56 -2.50
C ILE A 39 12.15 -10.82 -2.26
N THR A 40 11.42 -11.26 -1.26
CA THR A 40 10.27 -10.54 -0.71
C THR A 40 10.21 -10.68 0.80
N ILE A 41 9.82 -9.60 1.47
CA ILE A 41 9.56 -9.59 2.91
C ILE A 41 8.06 -9.31 3.10
N SER A 42 7.44 -10.07 3.99
CA SER A 42 6.07 -9.82 4.43
C SER A 42 6.11 -9.22 5.83
N ASP A 43 5.71 -7.97 5.97
CA ASP A 43 5.66 -7.27 7.25
C ASP A 43 4.72 -8.00 8.22
N GLY A 44 3.56 -8.46 7.76
CA GLY A 44 2.62 -9.22 8.58
C GLY A 44 3.16 -10.55 9.13
N ILE A 45 4.19 -11.14 8.50
CA ILE A 45 4.84 -12.37 8.99
C ILE A 45 5.95 -12.04 9.98
N SER A 46 6.70 -10.97 9.74
CA SER A 46 7.86 -10.57 10.54
C SER A 46 7.53 -9.66 11.71
N MET A 47 6.32 -9.08 11.75
CA MET A 47 5.83 -8.19 12.80
C MET A 47 6.05 -8.79 14.21
N GLY A 48 6.49 -7.97 15.16
CA GLY A 48 6.82 -8.38 16.52
C GLY A 48 8.09 -9.23 16.64
N THR A 49 8.87 -9.41 15.58
CA THR A 49 10.14 -10.16 15.59
C THR A 49 11.31 -9.31 15.14
N LEU A 50 12.53 -9.75 15.42
CA LEU A 50 13.75 -9.11 14.90
C LEU A 50 13.77 -9.07 13.36
N GLY A 51 13.03 -9.96 12.70
CA GLY A 51 12.88 -9.99 11.24
C GLY A 51 12.26 -8.72 10.67
N MET A 52 11.45 -7.98 11.43
CA MET A 52 10.84 -6.73 10.97
C MET A 52 11.88 -5.66 10.62
N ARG A 53 13.07 -5.70 11.23
CA ARG A 53 14.18 -4.80 10.94
C ARG A 53 14.74 -4.93 9.52
N TYR A 54 14.43 -6.01 8.80
CA TYR A 54 14.80 -6.21 7.39
C TYR A 54 13.75 -5.67 6.42
N SER A 55 12.59 -5.24 6.91
CA SER A 55 11.46 -4.83 6.06
C SER A 55 11.83 -3.65 5.15
N LEU A 56 12.20 -2.48 5.72
CA LEU A 56 12.49 -1.30 4.90
C LEU A 56 13.72 -1.50 3.99
N VAL A 57 14.75 -2.17 4.48
CA VAL A 57 15.98 -2.46 3.72
C VAL A 57 15.69 -3.33 2.48
N SER A 58 14.70 -4.22 2.56
CA SER A 58 14.34 -5.09 1.44
C SER A 58 13.87 -4.32 0.20
N ARG A 59 13.33 -3.11 0.35
CA ARG A 59 12.88 -2.27 -0.76
C ARG A 59 14.00 -2.01 -1.76
N GLU A 60 15.18 -1.62 -1.28
CA GLU A 60 16.33 -1.34 -2.15
C GLU A 60 16.90 -2.63 -2.75
N VAL A 61 17.01 -3.69 -1.95
CA VAL A 61 17.50 -4.99 -2.44
C VAL A 61 16.60 -5.56 -3.55
N ILE A 62 15.29 -5.39 -3.44
CA ILE A 62 14.34 -5.77 -4.50
C ILE A 62 14.58 -4.95 -5.76
N ALA A 63 14.70 -3.63 -5.63
CA ALA A 63 14.97 -2.74 -6.77
C ALA A 63 16.30 -3.10 -7.46
N ASP A 64 17.37 -3.29 -6.70
CA ASP A 64 18.70 -3.67 -7.20
C ASP A 64 18.68 -5.04 -7.90
N SER A 65 17.94 -6.01 -7.35
CA SER A 65 17.77 -7.34 -7.92
C SER A 65 17.09 -7.29 -9.28
N ILE A 66 15.99 -6.53 -9.41
CA ILE A 66 15.25 -6.36 -10.66
C ILE A 66 16.13 -5.66 -11.70
N GLU A 67 16.75 -4.54 -11.32
CA GLU A 67 17.63 -3.77 -12.20
C GLU A 67 18.79 -4.63 -12.71
N THR A 68 19.43 -5.39 -11.82
CA THR A 68 20.57 -6.24 -12.17
C THR A 68 20.19 -7.33 -13.18
N VAL A 69 19.11 -8.06 -12.93
CA VAL A 69 18.70 -9.17 -13.81
C VAL A 69 18.24 -8.64 -15.16
N VAL A 70 17.34 -7.67 -15.17
CA VAL A 70 16.77 -7.11 -16.41
C VAL A 70 17.84 -6.38 -17.23
N GLY A 71 18.72 -5.63 -16.56
CA GLY A 71 19.84 -4.93 -17.21
C GLY A 71 20.84 -5.90 -17.83
N CYS A 72 21.26 -6.93 -17.08
CA CYS A 72 22.21 -7.95 -17.54
C CYS A 72 21.66 -8.77 -18.71
N GLN A 73 20.41 -9.19 -18.65
CA GLN A 73 19.76 -10.01 -19.68
C GLN A 73 19.23 -9.18 -20.86
N SER A 74 19.26 -7.87 -20.77
CA SER A 74 18.77 -6.92 -21.80
C SER A 74 17.32 -7.18 -22.22
N PHE A 75 16.42 -7.47 -21.26
CA PHE A 75 15.00 -7.66 -21.56
C PHE A 75 14.36 -6.38 -22.06
N ASP A 76 13.47 -6.47 -23.04
CA ASP A 76 12.82 -5.32 -23.69
C ASP A 76 11.74 -4.68 -22.81
N GLY A 77 11.03 -5.46 -22.01
CA GLY A 77 9.99 -5.01 -21.10
C GLY A 77 9.96 -5.80 -19.80
N VAL A 78 9.24 -5.30 -18.81
CA VAL A 78 9.18 -5.90 -17.47
C VAL A 78 7.76 -5.90 -16.93
N VAL A 79 7.31 -7.07 -16.45
CA VAL A 79 6.11 -7.17 -15.62
C VAL A 79 6.52 -7.57 -14.21
N ALA A 80 6.27 -6.69 -13.23
CA ALA A 80 6.56 -6.96 -11.84
C ALA A 80 5.27 -7.34 -11.09
N ILE A 81 5.26 -8.48 -10.40
CA ILE A 81 4.15 -8.91 -9.55
C ILE A 81 4.59 -8.77 -8.10
N GLY A 82 3.85 -8.00 -7.32
CA GLY A 82 4.17 -7.75 -5.92
C GLY A 82 2.94 -7.56 -5.05
N GLY A 83 3.14 -7.80 -3.77
CA GLY A 83 2.12 -7.54 -2.75
C GLY A 83 2.80 -7.48 -1.39
N CYS A 84 2.56 -6.58 -0.58
CA CYS A 84 3.14 -6.24 0.70
C CYS A 84 3.94 -4.92 0.66
N ASP A 85 4.20 -4.38 1.83
CA ASP A 85 4.56 -2.99 2.10
C ASP A 85 5.75 -2.47 1.31
N LYS A 86 6.85 -3.20 1.27
CA LYS A 86 8.13 -2.73 0.73
C LYS A 86 8.44 -3.29 -0.66
N ASN A 87 7.87 -4.45 -1.02
CA ASN A 87 8.16 -5.01 -2.34
C ASN A 87 7.47 -4.23 -3.48
N MET A 88 6.28 -3.69 -3.28
CA MET A 88 5.64 -2.86 -4.30
C MET A 88 6.46 -1.60 -4.64
N PRO A 89 6.83 -0.74 -3.68
CA PRO A 89 7.69 0.40 -4.02
C PRO A 89 9.07 -0.04 -4.49
N GLY A 90 9.62 -1.16 -4.00
CA GLY A 90 10.86 -1.73 -4.51
C GLY A 90 10.77 -2.11 -5.99
N CYS A 91 9.68 -2.75 -6.40
CA CYS A 91 9.41 -3.03 -7.81
C CYS A 91 9.36 -1.73 -8.63
N LEU A 92 8.58 -0.73 -8.20
CA LEU A 92 8.44 0.53 -8.94
C LEU A 92 9.77 1.30 -9.06
N ILE A 93 10.61 1.27 -8.02
CA ILE A 93 11.96 1.83 -8.07
C ILE A 93 12.81 1.10 -9.13
N GLY A 94 12.80 -0.25 -9.12
CA GLY A 94 13.50 -1.04 -10.12
C GLY A 94 13.03 -0.77 -11.56
N LEU A 95 11.71 -0.72 -11.78
CA LEU A 95 11.10 -0.39 -13.07
C LEU A 95 11.47 1.04 -13.51
N GLY A 96 11.45 2.01 -12.59
CA GLY A 96 11.81 3.40 -12.86
C GLY A 96 13.29 3.57 -13.25
N ARG A 97 14.22 2.86 -12.57
CA ARG A 97 15.65 2.88 -12.89
C ARG A 97 15.94 2.29 -14.26
N LEU A 98 15.28 1.18 -14.60
CA LEU A 98 15.41 0.52 -15.91
C LEU A 98 14.83 1.35 -17.04
N ASN A 99 13.76 2.07 -16.78
CA ASN A 99 13.04 2.90 -17.74
C ASN A 99 12.74 2.17 -19.06
N ARG A 100 12.27 0.94 -18.98
CA ARG A 100 11.78 0.12 -20.11
C ARG A 100 10.28 -0.06 -20.01
N PRO A 101 9.55 -0.33 -21.10
CA PRO A 101 8.12 -0.64 -21.05
C PRO A 101 7.79 -1.58 -19.91
N SER A 102 6.96 -1.16 -18.98
CA SER A 102 6.77 -1.88 -17.72
C SER A 102 5.36 -1.77 -17.18
N ILE A 103 4.88 -2.84 -16.55
CA ILE A 103 3.59 -2.91 -15.85
C ILE A 103 3.80 -3.50 -14.47
N PHE A 104 3.13 -2.94 -13.47
CA PHE A 104 3.03 -3.52 -12.15
C PHE A 104 1.70 -4.26 -11.98
N VAL A 105 1.73 -5.45 -11.40
CA VAL A 105 0.56 -6.27 -11.06
C VAL A 105 0.50 -6.44 -9.55
N TYR A 106 -0.58 -6.01 -8.94
CA TYR A 106 -0.82 -6.24 -7.53
C TYR A 106 -1.23 -7.69 -7.27
N GLY A 107 -0.56 -8.36 -6.36
CA GLY A 107 -0.87 -9.74 -5.98
C GLY A 107 -2.21 -9.94 -5.25
N GLY A 108 -2.89 -8.84 -4.90
CA GLY A 108 -4.22 -8.83 -4.31
C GLY A 108 -4.25 -8.85 -2.78
N SER A 109 -5.37 -8.40 -2.21
CA SER A 109 -5.62 -8.39 -0.77
C SER A 109 -6.13 -9.73 -0.26
N ILE A 110 -5.89 -10.02 1.02
CA ILE A 110 -6.45 -11.19 1.70
C ILE A 110 -7.93 -10.98 2.00
N ARG A 111 -8.73 -12.03 1.87
CA ARG A 111 -10.12 -12.01 2.33
C ARG A 111 -10.20 -11.95 3.84
N PRO A 112 -11.18 -11.22 4.41
CA PRO A 112 -11.40 -11.21 5.85
C PRO A 112 -11.81 -12.60 6.35
N GLY A 113 -11.54 -12.84 7.61
CA GLY A 113 -12.06 -13.99 8.31
C GLY A 113 -13.54 -13.82 8.74
N ALA A 114 -14.02 -14.77 9.53
CA ALA A 114 -15.36 -14.68 10.10
C ALA A 114 -15.56 -13.37 10.87
N ASN A 115 -16.75 -12.79 10.77
CA ASN A 115 -17.12 -11.51 11.41
C ASN A 115 -16.19 -10.33 11.02
N HIS A 116 -15.76 -10.28 9.75
CA HIS A 116 -14.84 -9.26 9.22
C HIS A 116 -13.52 -9.14 9.99
N SER A 117 -13.06 -10.24 10.60
CA SER A 117 -11.80 -10.27 11.32
C SER A 117 -10.60 -10.12 10.39
N ASP A 118 -9.61 -9.37 10.86
CA ASP A 118 -8.39 -9.02 10.11
C ASP A 118 -7.17 -8.94 11.04
N LEU A 119 -6.08 -8.32 10.59
CA LEU A 119 -4.87 -8.13 11.37
C LEU A 119 -5.11 -7.31 12.65
N VAL A 120 -5.93 -6.25 12.58
CA VAL A 120 -6.25 -5.42 13.77
C VAL A 120 -6.99 -6.26 14.80
N THR A 121 -7.91 -7.13 14.36
CA THR A 121 -8.61 -8.05 15.27
C THR A 121 -7.64 -8.95 16.03
N VAL A 122 -6.57 -9.43 15.40
CA VAL A 122 -5.52 -10.21 16.08
C VAL A 122 -4.74 -9.36 17.08
N MET A 123 -4.37 -8.13 16.71
CA MET A 123 -3.65 -7.21 17.59
C MET A 123 -4.48 -6.83 18.83
N GLU A 124 -5.76 -6.50 18.65
CA GLU A 124 -6.70 -6.24 19.74
C GLU A 124 -6.90 -7.48 20.62
N GLY A 125 -6.92 -8.66 20.01
CA GLY A 125 -6.96 -9.95 20.72
C GLY A 125 -5.75 -10.13 21.62
N ILE A 126 -4.53 -9.86 21.12
CA ILE A 126 -3.29 -9.93 21.93
C ILE A 126 -3.36 -8.92 23.08
N GLY A 127 -3.78 -7.68 22.83
CA GLY A 127 -3.95 -6.67 23.87
C GLY A 127 -4.98 -7.07 24.92
N SER A 128 -6.07 -7.70 24.51
CA SER A 128 -7.11 -8.21 25.41
C SER A 128 -6.62 -9.39 26.27
N TYR A 129 -5.85 -10.29 25.67
CA TYR A 129 -5.24 -11.42 26.38
C TYR A 129 -4.21 -10.93 27.42
N THR A 130 -3.29 -10.05 27.05
CA THR A 130 -2.29 -9.51 27.98
C THR A 130 -2.91 -8.70 29.12
N SER A 131 -4.11 -8.16 28.91
CA SER A 131 -4.91 -7.43 29.92
C SER A 131 -5.84 -8.38 30.70
N ASN A 132 -5.74 -9.71 30.54
CA ASN A 132 -6.59 -10.72 31.16
C ASN A 132 -8.10 -10.55 30.89
N LYS A 133 -8.47 -10.02 29.72
CA LYS A 133 -9.87 -9.82 29.31
C LYS A 133 -10.41 -11.01 28.52
N ILE A 134 -9.55 -11.79 27.88
CA ILE A 134 -9.88 -13.03 27.17
C ILE A 134 -8.91 -14.14 27.57
N SER A 135 -9.34 -15.39 27.39
CA SER A 135 -8.52 -16.60 27.61
C SER A 135 -7.56 -16.87 26.46
N GLU A 136 -6.58 -17.74 26.67
CA GLU A 136 -5.68 -18.23 25.63
C GLU A 136 -6.43 -18.95 24.51
N ASP A 137 -7.45 -19.74 24.83
CA ASP A 137 -8.27 -20.46 23.85
C ASP A 137 -9.03 -19.49 22.93
N GLU A 138 -9.55 -18.39 23.48
CA GLU A 138 -10.20 -17.33 22.68
C GLU A 138 -9.20 -16.61 21.77
N LEU A 139 -7.99 -16.30 22.25
CA LEU A 139 -6.94 -15.73 21.41
C LEU A 139 -6.56 -16.68 20.28
N ILE A 140 -6.37 -17.96 20.58
CA ILE A 140 -6.06 -18.99 19.57
C ILE A 140 -7.19 -19.10 18.52
N ALA A 141 -8.45 -18.99 18.94
CA ALA A 141 -9.58 -18.99 18.02
C ALA A 141 -9.56 -17.79 17.07
N ILE A 142 -9.25 -16.59 17.58
CA ILE A 142 -9.06 -15.37 16.76
C ILE A 142 -7.92 -15.59 15.76
N GLU A 143 -6.75 -16.02 16.20
CA GLU A 143 -5.58 -16.26 15.33
C GLU A 143 -5.86 -17.26 14.20
N LYS A 144 -6.67 -18.28 14.44
CA LYS A 144 -7.00 -19.30 13.44
C LYS A 144 -7.95 -18.80 12.36
N THR A 145 -8.81 -17.83 12.69
CA THR A 145 -9.93 -17.43 11.83
C THR A 145 -9.77 -16.07 11.19
N ALA A 146 -8.89 -15.21 11.71
CA ALA A 146 -8.83 -13.80 11.32
C ALA A 146 -8.36 -13.55 9.86
N LEU A 147 -7.46 -14.37 9.35
CA LEU A 147 -6.80 -14.16 8.06
C LEU A 147 -6.71 -15.46 7.25
N PRO A 148 -7.82 -15.95 6.69
CA PRO A 148 -7.83 -17.19 5.92
C PRO A 148 -7.31 -16.97 4.49
N GLY A 149 -6.36 -17.79 4.07
CA GLY A 149 -5.89 -17.81 2.68
C GLY A 149 -4.74 -16.86 2.36
N PRO A 150 -4.44 -16.67 1.07
CA PRO A 150 -3.35 -15.82 0.59
C PRO A 150 -3.80 -14.38 0.38
N GLY A 151 -2.83 -13.47 0.26
CA GLY A 151 -3.02 -12.06 -0.07
C GLY A 151 -2.29 -11.13 0.90
N SER A 152 -2.22 -9.86 0.53
CA SER A 152 -1.73 -8.76 1.38
C SER A 152 -2.79 -8.37 2.41
N CYS A 153 -2.43 -7.55 3.40
CA CYS A 153 -3.36 -7.10 4.44
C CYS A 153 -4.69 -6.57 3.85
N GLY A 154 -5.84 -6.92 4.48
CA GLY A 154 -7.16 -6.56 3.96
C GLY A 154 -7.58 -5.11 4.21
N GLY A 155 -7.00 -4.41 5.19
CA GLY A 155 -7.31 -2.99 5.46
C GLY A 155 -6.52 -2.03 4.57
N MET A 156 -6.81 -0.72 4.70
CA MET A 156 -6.05 0.35 4.02
C MET A 156 -4.74 0.64 4.78
N TYR A 157 -3.97 -0.42 4.99
CA TYR A 157 -2.59 -0.39 5.47
C TYR A 157 -1.65 -0.08 4.31
N THR A 158 -0.34 -0.22 4.51
CA THR A 158 0.65 0.18 3.51
C THR A 158 0.50 -0.57 2.19
N ALA A 159 0.19 -1.87 2.22
CA ALA A 159 0.05 -2.67 1.00
C ALA A 159 -1.07 -2.13 0.07
N ASN A 160 -2.30 -2.01 0.57
CA ASN A 160 -3.40 -1.48 -0.23
C ASN A 160 -3.25 0.02 -0.56
N THR A 161 -2.60 0.79 0.33
CA THR A 161 -2.24 2.18 0.05
C THR A 161 -1.32 2.28 -1.15
N MET A 162 -0.24 1.48 -1.19
CA MET A 162 0.70 1.51 -2.31
C MET A 162 0.10 0.93 -3.59
N ALA A 163 -0.70 -0.14 -3.51
CA ALA A 163 -1.42 -0.66 -4.67
C ALA A 163 -2.32 0.42 -5.31
N SER A 164 -3.12 1.11 -4.50
CA SER A 164 -3.99 2.21 -4.95
C SER A 164 -3.19 3.41 -5.48
N ALA A 165 -2.07 3.74 -4.85
CA ALA A 165 -1.15 4.78 -5.32
C ALA A 165 -0.56 4.43 -6.69
N ILE A 166 -0.16 3.19 -6.92
CA ILE A 166 0.43 2.70 -8.18
C ILE A 166 -0.62 2.71 -9.30
N GLU A 167 -1.87 2.35 -9.00
CA GLU A 167 -2.96 2.44 -9.96
C GLU A 167 -3.26 3.91 -10.34
N ALA A 168 -3.34 4.79 -9.36
CA ALA A 168 -3.54 6.23 -9.60
C ALA A 168 -2.34 6.89 -10.31
N LEU A 169 -1.13 6.35 -10.11
CA LEU A 169 0.08 6.73 -10.85
C LEU A 169 0.01 6.30 -12.33
N GLY A 170 -0.83 5.33 -12.67
CA GLY A 170 -0.96 4.79 -14.01
C GLY A 170 -0.07 3.58 -14.32
N MET A 171 0.64 3.00 -13.33
CA MET A 171 1.60 1.91 -13.51
C MET A 171 1.01 0.50 -13.39
N SER A 172 -0.27 0.36 -13.08
CA SER A 172 -1.03 -0.91 -13.12
C SER A 172 -2.31 -0.76 -13.94
N LEU A 173 -2.88 -1.88 -14.36
CA LEU A 173 -4.15 -1.86 -15.10
C LEU A 173 -5.29 -1.33 -14.21
N PRO A 174 -6.32 -0.68 -14.81
CA PRO A 174 -7.48 -0.19 -14.09
C PRO A 174 -8.19 -1.29 -13.29
N GLY A 175 -8.44 -1.02 -12.00
CA GLY A 175 -9.09 -1.95 -11.07
C GLY A 175 -8.16 -2.97 -10.41
N SER A 176 -6.89 -3.06 -10.83
CA SER A 176 -5.93 -4.04 -10.30
C SER A 176 -5.69 -3.92 -8.80
N SER A 177 -5.71 -2.71 -8.25
CA SER A 177 -5.32 -2.42 -6.86
C SER A 177 -6.29 -2.90 -5.78
N SER A 178 -7.57 -3.11 -6.14
CA SER A 178 -8.62 -3.43 -5.17
C SER A 178 -9.02 -4.90 -5.11
N GLN A 179 -8.58 -5.70 -6.08
CA GLN A 179 -8.95 -7.11 -6.22
C GLN A 179 -8.34 -7.97 -5.10
N ASP A 180 -9.07 -8.99 -4.67
CA ASP A 180 -8.51 -9.99 -3.76
C ASP A 180 -7.62 -11.00 -4.51
N ALA A 181 -6.66 -11.58 -3.79
CA ALA A 181 -5.60 -12.41 -4.35
C ALA A 181 -6.09 -13.68 -5.07
N VAL A 182 -7.31 -14.14 -4.78
CA VAL A 182 -7.88 -15.39 -5.32
C VAL A 182 -9.13 -15.16 -6.14
N SER A 183 -9.46 -13.91 -6.48
CA SER A 183 -10.63 -13.57 -7.27
C SER A 183 -10.48 -13.95 -8.76
N GLU A 184 -11.58 -14.16 -9.45
CA GLU A 184 -11.56 -14.36 -10.90
C GLU A 184 -11.18 -13.05 -11.63
N GLU A 185 -11.53 -11.89 -11.07
CA GLU A 185 -11.12 -10.57 -11.57
C GLU A 185 -9.60 -10.44 -11.59
N LYS A 186 -8.91 -10.91 -10.55
CA LYS A 186 -7.42 -10.92 -10.49
C LYS A 186 -6.82 -11.82 -11.56
N LYS A 187 -7.42 -12.98 -11.82
CA LYS A 187 -6.97 -13.86 -12.90
C LYS A 187 -7.20 -13.24 -14.28
N ILE A 188 -8.30 -12.52 -14.48
CA ILE A 188 -8.59 -11.78 -15.72
C ILE A 188 -7.58 -10.64 -15.88
N ASP A 189 -7.29 -9.89 -14.82
CA ASP A 189 -6.26 -8.86 -14.79
C ASP A 189 -4.92 -9.41 -15.32
N CYS A 190 -4.45 -10.54 -14.77
CA CYS A 190 -3.22 -11.21 -15.20
C CYS A 190 -3.27 -11.64 -16.68
N LYS A 191 -4.41 -12.13 -17.16
CA LYS A 191 -4.60 -12.53 -18.58
C LYS A 191 -4.56 -11.34 -19.55
N ASN A 192 -4.83 -10.13 -19.09
CA ASN A 192 -4.79 -8.91 -19.91
C ASN A 192 -3.39 -8.30 -20.02
N ILE A 193 -2.46 -8.75 -19.19
CA ILE A 193 -1.10 -8.16 -19.12
C ILE A 193 -0.33 -8.33 -20.43
N GLY A 194 -0.45 -9.48 -21.11
CA GLY A 194 0.26 -9.73 -22.36
C GLY A 194 -0.08 -8.72 -23.45
N ALA A 195 -1.35 -8.42 -23.64
CA ALA A 195 -1.80 -7.41 -24.59
C ALA A 195 -1.35 -5.98 -24.18
N ALA A 196 -1.40 -5.68 -22.88
CA ALA A 196 -0.99 -4.38 -22.37
C ALA A 196 0.53 -4.13 -22.52
N ILE A 197 1.37 -5.10 -22.15
CA ILE A 197 2.83 -4.94 -22.30
C ILE A 197 3.24 -4.89 -23.77
N ASN A 198 2.58 -5.67 -24.65
CA ASN A 198 2.82 -5.59 -26.09
C ASN A 198 2.51 -4.19 -26.63
N ASN A 199 1.37 -3.58 -26.24
CA ASN A 199 1.01 -2.22 -26.60
C ASN A 199 2.04 -1.18 -26.11
N LEU A 200 2.61 -1.35 -24.92
CA LEU A 200 3.65 -0.47 -24.39
C LEU A 200 4.96 -0.60 -25.18
N LEU A 201 5.33 -1.82 -25.57
CA LEU A 201 6.51 -2.09 -26.41
C LEU A 201 6.35 -1.45 -27.80
N ASP A 202 5.20 -1.66 -28.44
CA ASP A 202 4.90 -1.10 -29.77
C ASP A 202 4.91 0.44 -29.80
N LYS A 203 4.49 1.07 -28.71
CA LYS A 203 4.43 2.54 -28.56
C LYS A 203 5.66 3.15 -27.90
N ASP A 204 6.62 2.34 -27.47
CA ASP A 204 7.79 2.72 -26.66
C ASP A 204 7.43 3.54 -25.40
N ILE A 205 6.31 3.21 -24.75
CA ILE A 205 5.87 3.88 -23.52
C ILE A 205 6.64 3.33 -22.32
N LYS A 206 7.30 4.21 -21.58
CA LYS A 206 8.21 3.89 -20.48
C LYS A 206 7.71 4.46 -19.15
N PRO A 207 8.23 3.97 -18.00
CA PRO A 207 7.92 4.55 -16.70
C PRO A 207 8.08 6.07 -16.62
N SER A 208 9.09 6.65 -17.27
CA SER A 208 9.29 8.11 -17.30
C SER A 208 8.16 8.89 -17.99
N ASP A 209 7.42 8.26 -18.91
CA ASP A 209 6.29 8.89 -19.60
C ASP A 209 5.02 8.89 -18.74
N ILE A 210 4.92 7.91 -17.84
CA ILE A 210 3.78 7.67 -16.94
C ILE A 210 3.99 8.33 -15.59
N MET A 211 5.15 8.09 -14.95
CA MET A 211 5.48 8.52 -13.58
C MET A 211 5.87 10.02 -13.56
N THR A 212 4.98 10.86 -14.06
CA THR A 212 5.18 12.32 -14.10
C THR A 212 4.81 13.00 -12.78
N ARG A 213 5.22 14.25 -12.58
CA ARG A 213 4.82 15.04 -11.39
C ARG A 213 3.30 15.01 -11.17
N LYS A 214 2.51 15.22 -12.22
CA LYS A 214 1.04 15.21 -12.16
C LYS A 214 0.48 13.84 -11.77
N ALA A 215 1.09 12.76 -12.22
CA ALA A 215 0.71 11.41 -11.85
C ALA A 215 1.00 11.11 -10.35
N PHE A 216 2.12 11.61 -9.80
CA PHE A 216 2.38 11.55 -8.36
C PHE A 216 1.37 12.37 -7.55
N GLU A 217 0.94 13.52 -8.02
CA GLU A 217 -0.13 14.31 -7.38
C GLU A 217 -1.45 13.55 -7.35
N ASN A 218 -1.81 12.83 -8.42
CA ASN A 218 -2.97 11.94 -8.45
C ASN A 218 -2.83 10.84 -7.38
N SER A 219 -1.67 10.19 -7.29
CA SER A 219 -1.42 9.17 -6.27
C SER A 219 -1.63 9.72 -4.86
N ILE A 220 -1.08 10.90 -4.55
CA ILE A 220 -1.24 11.56 -3.25
C ILE A 220 -2.72 11.82 -2.95
N ARG A 221 -3.49 12.34 -3.89
CA ARG A 221 -4.92 12.61 -3.70
C ARG A 221 -5.74 11.34 -3.46
N VAL A 222 -5.47 10.29 -4.22
CA VAL A 222 -6.17 9.01 -4.08
C VAL A 222 -5.87 8.35 -2.73
N ILE A 223 -4.60 8.31 -2.29
CA ILE A 223 -4.28 7.75 -0.96
C ILE A 223 -4.87 8.57 0.18
N ILE A 224 -4.96 9.90 0.02
CA ILE A 224 -5.63 10.75 1.00
C ILE A 224 -7.14 10.43 1.05
N ALA A 225 -7.79 10.35 -0.10
CA ALA A 225 -9.21 10.03 -0.17
C ALA A 225 -9.55 8.67 0.44
N LEU A 226 -8.64 7.70 0.32
CA LEU A 226 -8.76 6.36 0.91
C LEU A 226 -8.37 6.28 2.40
N GLY A 227 -7.82 7.33 3.01
CA GLY A 227 -7.33 7.28 4.39
C GLY A 227 -6.07 6.43 4.56
N GLY A 228 -5.17 6.45 3.58
CA GLY A 228 -4.00 5.59 3.45
C GLY A 228 -2.93 5.72 4.54
N SER A 229 -1.90 4.91 4.42
CA SER A 229 -0.77 4.82 5.37
C SER A 229 0.22 5.98 5.21
N THR A 230 0.84 6.40 6.32
CA THR A 230 1.96 7.35 6.34
C THR A 230 3.19 6.87 5.55
N ASN A 231 3.37 5.56 5.42
CA ASN A 231 4.46 4.98 4.62
C ASN A 231 4.45 5.43 3.15
N ALA A 232 3.29 5.81 2.62
CA ALA A 232 3.19 6.31 1.25
C ALA A 232 4.02 7.58 1.02
N VAL A 233 4.19 8.44 2.04
CA VAL A 233 5.05 9.63 1.95
C VAL A 233 6.48 9.21 1.65
N LEU A 234 7.03 8.29 2.45
CA LEU A 234 8.38 7.76 2.26
C LEU A 234 8.56 7.10 0.87
N HIS A 235 7.58 6.30 0.46
CA HIS A 235 7.70 5.51 -0.76
C HIS A 235 7.51 6.34 -2.03
N LEU A 236 6.53 7.25 -2.06
CA LEU A 236 6.32 8.12 -3.21
C LEU A 236 7.48 9.10 -3.42
N LEU A 237 8.09 9.61 -2.34
CA LEU A 237 9.31 10.43 -2.43
C LEU A 237 10.46 9.64 -3.08
N ALA A 238 10.68 8.39 -2.65
CA ALA A 238 11.75 7.55 -3.20
C ALA A 238 11.48 7.18 -4.68
N MET A 239 10.24 6.83 -5.01
CA MET A 239 9.84 6.52 -6.40
C MET A 239 9.98 7.75 -7.32
N ALA A 240 9.53 8.92 -6.86
CA ALA A 240 9.67 10.18 -7.63
C ALA A 240 11.14 10.54 -7.87
N HIS A 241 11.97 10.45 -6.82
CA HIS A 241 13.41 10.68 -6.93
C HIS A 241 14.06 9.76 -7.98
N THR A 242 13.66 8.49 -8.00
CA THR A 242 14.19 7.47 -8.93
C THR A 242 13.99 7.84 -10.40
N VAL A 243 12.84 8.43 -10.74
CA VAL A 243 12.51 8.85 -12.13
C VAL A 243 12.81 10.32 -12.39
N GLY A 244 13.56 10.98 -11.52
CA GLY A 244 13.97 12.38 -11.69
C GLY A 244 12.85 13.41 -11.46
N VAL A 245 11.73 13.00 -10.84
CA VAL A 245 10.62 13.91 -10.51
C VAL A 245 10.88 14.57 -9.16
N THR A 246 10.86 15.89 -9.12
CA THR A 246 10.96 16.64 -7.86
C THR A 246 9.64 16.54 -7.09
N LEU A 247 9.66 15.82 -5.99
CA LEU A 247 8.57 15.71 -5.01
C LEU A 247 9.16 15.98 -3.63
N LYS A 248 8.50 16.82 -2.83
CA LYS A 248 8.93 17.21 -1.48
C LYS A 248 7.88 16.82 -0.45
N ILE A 249 8.29 16.72 0.81
CA ILE A 249 7.38 16.40 1.91
C ILE A 249 6.27 17.47 2.04
N GLU A 250 6.57 18.72 1.78
CA GLU A 250 5.64 19.85 1.80
C GLU A 250 4.53 19.71 0.75
N ASP A 251 4.78 19.01 -0.35
CA ASP A 251 3.77 18.79 -1.40
C ASP A 251 2.57 17.98 -0.87
N PHE A 252 2.82 17.05 0.06
CA PHE A 252 1.75 16.29 0.71
C PHE A 252 0.83 17.18 1.55
N GLU A 253 1.40 18.18 2.21
CA GLU A 253 0.62 19.17 2.95
C GLU A 253 -0.19 20.06 2.01
N GLU A 254 0.44 20.58 0.95
CA GLU A 254 -0.22 21.50 0.00
C GLU A 254 -1.37 20.80 -0.76
N ILE A 255 -1.10 19.63 -1.32
CA ILE A 255 -2.12 18.81 -1.99
C ILE A 255 -3.22 18.41 -0.98
N GLY A 256 -2.81 18.12 0.24
CA GLY A 256 -3.69 17.70 1.33
C GLY A 256 -4.73 18.73 1.74
N LYS A 257 -4.46 20.05 1.59
CA LYS A 257 -5.40 21.12 1.93
C LYS A 257 -6.72 21.03 1.15
N SER A 258 -6.68 20.54 -0.07
CA SER A 258 -7.83 20.39 -0.97
C SER A 258 -8.25 18.93 -1.21
N SER A 259 -7.68 17.98 -0.48
CA SER A 259 -7.93 16.55 -0.68
C SER A 259 -8.70 16.00 0.52
N PRO A 260 -10.00 15.66 0.37
CA PRO A 260 -10.81 15.13 1.45
C PRO A 260 -10.53 13.64 1.71
N VAL A 261 -10.80 13.17 2.94
CA VAL A 261 -10.89 11.75 3.26
C VAL A 261 -12.32 11.29 3.04
N LEU A 262 -12.52 10.28 2.19
CA LEU A 262 -13.82 9.80 1.76
C LEU A 262 -14.12 8.37 2.22
N ALA A 263 -13.09 7.53 2.34
CA ALA A 263 -13.27 6.11 2.61
C ALA A 263 -13.27 5.78 4.11
N ASP A 264 -14.27 5.00 4.53
CA ASP A 264 -14.40 4.47 5.89
C ASP A 264 -13.70 3.12 6.03
N LEU A 265 -12.41 3.08 5.70
CA LEU A 265 -11.60 1.85 5.66
C LEU A 265 -10.74 1.71 6.93
N ARG A 266 -10.55 0.48 7.41
CA ARG A 266 -9.61 0.16 8.48
C ARG A 266 -8.17 0.58 8.09
N PRO A 267 -7.36 1.04 9.03
CA PRO A 267 -7.52 1.00 10.50
C PRO A 267 -8.36 2.13 11.10
N SER A 268 -8.62 3.21 10.37
CA SER A 268 -9.32 4.40 10.91
C SER A 268 -10.84 4.26 10.84
N GLY A 269 -11.34 3.45 9.94
CA GLY A 269 -12.75 3.18 9.69
C GLY A 269 -13.17 1.74 9.99
N HIS A 270 -14.21 1.26 9.32
CA HIS A 270 -14.90 0.02 9.64
C HIS A 270 -14.69 -1.09 8.60
N TYR A 271 -14.54 -0.72 7.32
CA TYR A 271 -14.55 -1.66 6.19
C TYR A 271 -13.16 -2.07 5.74
N LEU A 272 -13.09 -3.12 4.92
CA LEU A 272 -11.86 -3.67 4.37
C LEU A 272 -11.82 -3.51 2.84
N MET A 273 -10.64 -3.69 2.24
CA MET A 273 -10.45 -3.53 0.80
C MET A 273 -11.29 -4.50 -0.05
N PRO A 274 -11.47 -5.78 0.33
CA PRO A 274 -12.39 -6.66 -0.39
C PRO A 274 -13.83 -6.14 -0.45
N GLU A 275 -14.33 -5.51 0.61
CA GLU A 275 -15.66 -4.90 0.63
C GLU A 275 -15.75 -3.66 -0.29
N LEU A 276 -14.67 -2.87 -0.37
CA LEU A 276 -14.58 -1.79 -1.36
C LEU A 276 -14.58 -2.36 -2.78
N ASN A 277 -13.89 -3.47 -3.02
CA ASN A 277 -13.86 -4.13 -4.33
C ASN A 277 -15.27 -4.59 -4.77
N GLU A 278 -16.09 -5.12 -3.85
CA GLU A 278 -17.47 -5.54 -4.14
C GLU A 278 -18.36 -4.42 -4.66
N ILE A 279 -18.08 -3.17 -4.31
CA ILE A 279 -18.84 -2.00 -4.77
C ILE A 279 -18.19 -1.27 -5.96
N GLY A 280 -17.07 -1.78 -6.50
CA GLY A 280 -16.40 -1.24 -7.69
C GLY A 280 -14.95 -0.84 -7.51
N GLY A 281 -14.38 -0.99 -6.31
CA GLY A 281 -12.97 -0.75 -6.02
C GLY A 281 -12.57 0.73 -6.05
N VAL A 282 -11.36 1.01 -6.50
CA VAL A 282 -10.77 2.37 -6.50
C VAL A 282 -11.20 3.19 -7.74
N GLN A 283 -11.59 2.54 -8.83
CA GLN A 283 -11.94 3.22 -10.07
C GLN A 283 -13.09 4.24 -9.92
N PRO A 284 -14.25 3.92 -9.29
CA PRO A 284 -15.30 4.91 -9.08
C PRO A 284 -14.88 6.07 -8.17
N LEU A 285 -13.95 5.83 -7.20
CA LEU A 285 -13.39 6.91 -6.38
C LEU A 285 -12.57 7.88 -7.24
N MET A 286 -11.71 7.35 -8.12
CA MET A 286 -10.94 8.20 -9.03
C MET A 286 -11.87 8.98 -9.97
N LYS A 287 -12.95 8.37 -10.46
CA LYS A 287 -13.96 9.07 -11.26
C LYS A 287 -14.61 10.22 -10.48
N MET A 288 -15.02 9.99 -9.23
CA MET A 288 -15.57 11.05 -8.37
C MET A 288 -14.57 12.20 -8.18
N LEU A 289 -13.30 11.90 -7.92
CA LEU A 289 -12.26 12.91 -7.78
C LEU A 289 -12.00 13.66 -9.09
N MET A 290 -12.08 12.98 -10.22
CA MET A 290 -11.98 13.58 -11.57
C MET A 290 -13.14 14.55 -11.83
N GLU A 291 -14.38 14.17 -11.56
CA GLU A 291 -15.58 14.97 -11.74
C GLU A 291 -15.55 16.26 -10.89
N GLU A 292 -14.89 16.23 -9.74
CA GLU A 292 -14.65 17.38 -8.88
C GLU A 292 -13.40 18.20 -9.24
N GLY A 293 -12.72 17.85 -10.36
CA GLY A 293 -11.51 18.53 -10.81
C GLY A 293 -10.28 18.36 -9.91
N LEU A 294 -10.28 17.31 -9.10
CA LEU A 294 -9.19 17.01 -8.16
C LEU A 294 -8.07 16.15 -8.75
N LEU A 295 -8.25 15.56 -9.94
CA LEU A 295 -7.21 14.75 -10.59
C LEU A 295 -6.70 15.40 -11.87
N ASN A 296 -5.43 15.15 -12.18
CA ASN A 296 -4.79 15.48 -13.44
C ASN A 296 -5.11 14.38 -14.47
N THR A 297 -6.18 14.52 -15.23
CA THR A 297 -6.78 13.46 -16.05
C THR A 297 -6.00 13.12 -17.31
N GLY A 298 -5.21 14.06 -17.84
CA GLY A 298 -4.37 13.85 -19.02
C GLY A 298 -3.09 13.03 -18.80
N CYS A 299 -2.90 12.43 -17.60
CA CYS A 299 -1.75 11.57 -17.34
C CYS A 299 -1.86 10.26 -18.11
N LEU A 300 -0.77 9.86 -18.79
CA LEU A 300 -0.67 8.57 -19.50
C LEU A 300 -0.59 7.42 -18.51
N THR A 301 -1.11 6.26 -18.91
CA THR A 301 -1.11 5.04 -18.09
C THR A 301 -0.58 3.84 -18.88
N VAL A 302 -0.37 2.71 -18.21
CA VAL A 302 0.07 1.43 -18.83
C VAL A 302 -0.93 0.86 -19.86
N THR A 303 -2.14 1.39 -19.95
CA THR A 303 -3.07 1.02 -21.04
C THR A 303 -2.70 1.69 -22.38
N GLY A 304 -1.78 2.65 -22.36
CA GLY A 304 -1.46 3.50 -23.50
C GLY A 304 -2.53 4.56 -23.78
N LYS A 305 -3.43 4.78 -22.82
CA LYS A 305 -4.48 5.80 -22.77
C LYS A 305 -4.25 6.71 -21.58
N THR A 306 -4.92 7.85 -21.58
CA THR A 306 -4.93 8.77 -20.43
C THR A 306 -5.80 8.23 -19.29
N LEU A 307 -5.63 8.80 -18.11
CA LEU A 307 -6.48 8.49 -16.97
C LEU A 307 -7.96 8.81 -17.25
N GLU A 308 -8.24 9.93 -17.93
CA GLU A 308 -9.59 10.34 -18.34
C GLU A 308 -10.26 9.27 -19.19
N GLU A 309 -9.58 8.83 -20.27
CA GLU A 309 -10.09 7.78 -21.17
C GLU A 309 -10.34 6.45 -20.45
N ASN A 310 -9.51 6.11 -19.45
CA ASN A 310 -9.73 4.88 -18.64
C ASN A 310 -10.92 5.01 -17.68
N LEU A 311 -11.27 6.22 -17.25
CA LEU A 311 -12.37 6.46 -16.31
C LEU A 311 -13.72 6.75 -16.99
N GLU A 312 -13.76 6.95 -18.31
CA GLU A 312 -14.96 7.34 -19.06
C GLU A 312 -16.16 6.41 -18.78
N ASP A 313 -15.96 5.11 -18.94
CA ASP A 313 -17.00 4.08 -18.80
C ASP A 313 -17.15 3.53 -17.37
N VAL A 314 -16.39 4.03 -16.41
CA VAL A 314 -16.45 3.57 -15.02
C VAL A 314 -17.80 3.95 -14.42
N LYS A 315 -18.48 2.96 -13.84
CA LYS A 315 -19.78 3.17 -13.17
C LYS A 315 -19.59 3.81 -11.79
N ALA A 316 -20.52 4.68 -11.42
CA ALA A 316 -20.55 5.24 -10.07
C ALA A 316 -20.85 4.15 -9.02
N TYR A 317 -20.46 4.41 -7.79
CA TYR A 317 -20.79 3.53 -6.66
C TYR A 317 -22.31 3.31 -6.50
N PRO A 318 -22.74 2.15 -5.98
CA PRO A 318 -24.13 1.92 -5.61
C PRO A 318 -24.64 2.99 -4.64
N LYS A 319 -25.87 3.50 -4.84
CA LYS A 319 -26.42 4.62 -4.05
C LYS A 319 -26.51 4.35 -2.54
N ASN A 320 -26.65 3.09 -2.12
CA ASN A 320 -26.86 2.72 -0.71
C ASN A 320 -25.58 2.22 -0.02
N GLN A 321 -24.42 2.29 -0.67
CA GLN A 321 -23.14 1.91 -0.06
C GLN A 321 -22.76 2.92 1.06
N LYS A 322 -21.96 2.47 2.02
CA LYS A 322 -21.54 3.26 3.19
C LYS A 322 -20.01 3.38 3.32
N ILE A 323 -19.26 2.80 2.39
CA ILE A 323 -17.80 2.72 2.46
C ILE A 323 -17.16 4.03 2.01
N ILE A 324 -17.71 4.64 0.95
CA ILE A 324 -17.21 5.89 0.37
C ILE A 324 -18.24 7.00 0.56
N SER A 325 -17.85 8.04 1.26
CA SER A 325 -18.64 9.26 1.41
C SER A 325 -18.56 10.12 0.15
N PRO A 326 -19.62 10.89 -0.18
CA PRO A 326 -19.56 11.84 -1.29
C PRO A 326 -18.60 13.00 -0.96
N VAL A 327 -18.00 13.59 -1.97
CA VAL A 327 -17.06 14.74 -1.81
C VAL A 327 -17.74 15.94 -1.14
N SER A 328 -19.05 16.13 -1.36
CA SER A 328 -19.85 17.18 -0.71
C SER A 328 -20.02 17.00 0.81
N SER A 329 -19.84 15.78 1.33
CA SER A 329 -19.95 15.45 2.75
C SER A 329 -18.88 14.42 3.15
N PRO A 330 -17.60 14.81 3.14
CA PRO A 330 -16.49 13.91 3.39
C PRO A 330 -16.38 13.53 4.87
N LEU A 331 -15.72 12.42 5.17
CA LEU A 331 -15.38 12.03 6.56
C LEU A 331 -14.45 13.07 7.21
N LYS A 332 -13.53 13.63 6.42
CA LYS A 332 -12.66 14.73 6.82
C LYS A 332 -12.44 15.65 5.60
N LYS A 333 -12.57 16.96 5.79
CA LYS A 333 -12.52 17.94 4.69
C LYS A 333 -11.13 18.11 4.06
N ASP A 334 -10.09 17.79 4.83
CA ASP A 334 -8.68 17.88 4.41
C ASP A 334 -7.95 16.58 4.70
N SER A 335 -6.68 16.51 4.31
CA SER A 335 -5.84 15.32 4.49
C SER A 335 -5.76 14.86 5.95
N HIS A 336 -5.78 13.53 6.13
CA HIS A 336 -5.41 12.86 7.37
C HIS A 336 -3.88 12.77 7.55
N LEU A 337 -3.10 12.91 6.47
CA LEU A 337 -1.64 13.01 6.51
C LEU A 337 -1.26 14.46 6.80
N LYS A 338 -0.57 14.70 7.90
CA LYS A 338 -0.11 16.03 8.30
C LYS A 338 1.41 16.05 8.38
N ILE A 339 2.01 17.08 7.82
CA ILE A 339 3.43 17.35 7.95
C ILE A 339 3.62 18.29 9.15
N LEU A 340 4.31 17.80 10.16
CA LEU A 340 4.57 18.53 11.39
C LEU A 340 6.00 19.04 11.38
N LYS A 341 6.20 20.29 11.83
CA LYS A 341 7.53 20.89 12.00
C LYS A 341 7.65 21.53 13.38
N GLY A 342 8.82 21.47 13.96
CA GLY A 342 9.12 22.05 15.26
C GLY A 342 10.53 21.71 15.69
N ASN A 343 10.92 22.14 16.87
CA ASN A 343 12.28 21.90 17.42
C ASN A 343 12.61 20.42 17.67
N LEU A 344 11.60 19.53 17.68
CA LEU A 344 11.80 18.08 17.76
C LEU A 344 11.95 17.44 16.36
N ALA A 345 11.44 18.08 15.32
CA ALA A 345 11.46 17.60 13.94
C ALA A 345 11.58 18.80 12.98
N GLU A 346 12.77 19.38 12.89
CA GLU A 346 13.02 20.60 12.09
C GLU A 346 12.84 20.36 10.60
N GLU A 347 13.25 19.20 10.10
CA GLU A 347 13.08 18.79 8.69
C GLU A 347 11.69 18.26 8.39
N GLY A 348 10.88 18.02 9.40
CA GLY A 348 9.50 17.54 9.30
C GLY A 348 9.30 16.12 9.84
N ALA A 349 8.05 15.87 10.21
CA ALA A 349 7.56 14.56 10.61
C ALA A 349 6.19 14.33 9.97
N VAL A 350 5.79 13.07 9.80
CA VAL A 350 4.49 12.70 9.27
C VAL A 350 3.60 12.20 10.39
N ALA A 351 2.41 12.77 10.50
CA ALA A 351 1.38 12.31 11.42
C ALA A 351 0.13 11.88 10.66
N LYS A 352 -0.55 10.85 11.16
CA LYS A 352 -1.87 10.43 10.69
C LYS A 352 -2.92 10.96 11.68
N ILE A 353 -3.68 11.96 11.26
CA ILE A 353 -4.71 12.64 12.09
C ILE A 353 -6.07 12.35 11.47
N THR A 354 -6.81 11.42 12.05
CA THR A 354 -8.10 10.97 11.51
C THR A 354 -9.28 11.81 11.99
N GLY A 355 -9.05 12.71 12.97
CA GLY A 355 -10.05 13.58 13.56
C GLY A 355 -10.56 13.08 14.92
N LYS A 356 -10.05 11.94 15.40
CA LYS A 356 -10.39 11.36 16.72
C LYS A 356 -9.38 11.76 17.81
N GLU A 357 -8.17 12.16 17.40
CA GLU A 357 -7.00 12.36 18.27
C GLU A 357 -6.90 13.78 18.87
N GLY A 358 -7.66 14.73 18.33
CA GLY A 358 -7.47 16.16 18.62
C GLY A 358 -6.31 16.77 17.83
N THR A 359 -6.10 18.08 17.98
CA THR A 359 -5.11 18.86 17.22
C THR A 359 -3.95 19.38 18.08
N SER A 360 -4.01 19.23 19.40
CA SER A 360 -2.94 19.63 20.31
C SER A 360 -2.93 18.76 21.55
N PHE A 361 -1.75 18.53 22.09
CA PHE A 361 -1.55 17.83 23.34
C PHE A 361 -0.33 18.40 24.07
N THR A 362 -0.41 18.50 25.40
CA THR A 362 0.71 18.91 26.25
C THR A 362 0.83 17.92 27.40
N GLY A 363 2.02 17.36 27.59
CA GLY A 363 2.26 16.36 28.60
C GLY A 363 3.75 16.22 28.94
N LYS A 364 4.03 15.46 30.00
CA LYS A 364 5.40 15.13 30.38
C LYS A 364 5.97 14.10 29.43
N ALA A 365 7.14 14.40 28.84
CA ALA A 365 7.82 13.45 27.97
C ALA A 365 8.40 12.27 28.77
N ARG A 366 8.08 11.04 28.29
CA ARG A 366 8.67 9.79 28.73
C ARG A 366 9.50 9.24 27.57
N VAL A 367 10.82 9.35 27.70
CA VAL A 367 11.76 9.06 26.60
C VAL A 367 12.37 7.67 26.83
N PHE A 368 12.28 6.84 25.78
CA PHE A 368 12.83 5.49 25.73
C PHE A 368 13.78 5.34 24.54
N ASN A 369 14.78 4.48 24.66
CA ASN A 369 15.79 4.29 23.62
C ASN A 369 15.50 3.10 22.71
N SER A 370 14.42 2.39 22.95
CA SER A 370 13.96 1.28 22.13
C SER A 370 12.47 1.01 22.34
N GLU A 371 11.89 0.28 21.42
CA GLU A 371 10.54 -0.25 21.52
C GLU A 371 10.41 -1.18 22.74
N GLU A 372 11.42 -2.04 22.97
CA GLU A 372 11.43 -2.99 24.08
C GLU A 372 11.35 -2.29 25.44
N GLU A 373 12.14 -1.24 25.65
CA GLU A 373 12.08 -0.43 26.89
C GLU A 373 10.70 0.21 27.08
N THR A 374 10.09 0.65 25.97
CA THR A 374 8.75 1.24 26.00
C THR A 374 7.71 0.22 26.40
N LEU A 375 7.73 -0.96 25.78
CA LEU A 375 6.80 -2.05 26.11
C LEU A 375 6.95 -2.51 27.57
N GLU A 376 8.20 -2.65 28.04
CA GLU A 376 8.44 -2.99 29.44
C GLU A 376 7.86 -1.92 30.38
N ALA A 377 7.98 -0.65 30.04
CA ALA A 377 7.42 0.43 30.84
C ALA A 377 5.89 0.42 30.85
N ILE A 378 5.25 0.07 29.72
CA ILE A 378 3.78 -0.09 29.63
C ILE A 378 3.33 -1.27 30.52
N TYR A 379 3.94 -2.45 30.37
CA TYR A 379 3.56 -3.64 31.14
C TYR A 379 3.77 -3.46 32.65
N ASN A 380 4.78 -2.70 33.05
CA ASN A 380 5.07 -2.40 34.47
C ASN A 380 4.29 -1.17 34.98
N SER A 381 3.30 -0.65 34.24
CA SER A 381 2.49 0.51 34.60
C SER A 381 3.31 1.76 34.98
N LYS A 382 4.45 1.96 34.32
CA LYS A 382 5.33 3.12 34.54
C LYS A 382 4.91 4.36 33.69
N ILE A 383 3.92 4.21 32.84
CA ILE A 383 3.37 5.28 31.98
C ILE A 383 2.00 5.66 32.52
N ASN A 384 1.76 6.95 32.66
CA ASN A 384 0.53 7.49 33.22
C ASN A 384 -0.30 8.24 32.14
N ALA A 385 -1.59 8.36 32.39
CA ALA A 385 -2.43 9.21 31.55
C ALA A 385 -1.88 10.64 31.54
N GLY A 386 -1.74 11.23 30.36
CA GLY A 386 -1.16 12.56 30.17
C GLY A 386 0.37 12.55 29.87
N ASP A 387 1.05 11.42 29.93
CA ASP A 387 2.42 11.32 29.46
C ASP A 387 2.49 11.35 27.92
N VAL A 388 3.59 11.89 27.39
CA VAL A 388 3.97 11.82 25.96
C VAL A 388 5.08 10.80 25.81
N ILE A 389 4.84 9.71 25.11
CA ILE A 389 5.83 8.67 24.86
C ILE A 389 6.72 9.09 23.69
N VAL A 390 8.03 9.08 23.89
CA VAL A 390 9.04 9.35 22.85
C VAL A 390 9.96 8.14 22.77
N VAL A 391 9.91 7.43 21.63
CA VAL A 391 10.81 6.31 21.32
C VAL A 391 11.91 6.80 20.40
N ARG A 392 13.18 6.59 20.77
CA ARG A 392 14.36 7.03 20.01
C ARG A 392 15.07 5.86 19.36
N TYR A 393 15.89 6.17 18.37
CA TYR A 393 16.82 5.24 17.70
C TYR A 393 16.14 4.09 16.95
N GLU A 394 14.85 4.23 16.62
CA GLU A 394 14.08 3.25 15.86
C GLU A 394 13.79 3.70 14.42
N GLY A 395 14.34 4.85 14.01
CA GLY A 395 14.22 5.33 12.63
C GLY A 395 15.23 4.67 11.67
N PRO A 396 15.06 4.86 10.34
CA PRO A 396 15.88 4.17 9.32
C PRO A 396 17.36 4.55 9.34
N VAL A 397 17.74 5.73 9.86
CA VAL A 397 19.14 6.16 9.95
C VAL A 397 19.84 5.58 11.18
N GLY A 398 19.20 5.53 12.32
CA GLY A 398 19.76 5.03 13.58
C GLY A 398 19.38 3.60 13.91
N GLY A 399 18.33 3.12 13.32
CA GLY A 399 17.80 1.77 13.50
C GLY A 399 16.83 1.45 12.35
N PRO A 400 16.64 0.17 12.03
CA PRO A 400 15.85 -0.25 10.87
C PRO A 400 14.33 -0.13 11.06
N GLY A 401 13.85 0.47 12.14
CA GLY A 401 12.45 0.64 12.48
C GLY A 401 12.00 -0.22 13.66
N MET A 402 10.83 0.10 14.19
CA MET A 402 10.18 -0.66 15.26
C MET A 402 9.75 -2.03 14.76
N ARG A 403 9.68 -2.99 15.68
CA ARG A 403 9.25 -4.37 15.36
C ARG A 403 7.73 -4.53 15.38
N GLU A 404 7.02 -3.65 16.13
CA GLU A 404 5.60 -3.66 16.41
C GLU A 404 5.02 -5.00 16.85
#